data_13b76d8a026220bcbc319cc15ca85813
#
_entry.id   13b76d8a026220bcbc319cc15ca85813
#
_cell.length_a   1.000
_cell.length_b   1.000
_cell.length_c   1.000
_cell.angle_alpha   90.00
_cell.angle_beta   90.00
_cell.angle_gamma   90.00
#
_symmetry.space_group_name_H-M   'P 1'
#
loop_
_entity.id
_entity.type
_entity.pdbx_description
1 polymer ?
#
loop_
_entity_poly.entity_id
_entity_poly.type
_entity_poly.pdbx_seq_one_letter_code
_entity_poly.pdbx_strand_id
1 'polypeptide(L)'
;EKDNPELGYVGKPIHINTKLITTLVENDFIPVISPIGTNEEGETFNINADTMAGTIASALKADRLLLLTDVSGVKDKNGKKIERASTEEIKKLIKEDVIKDGMIPKVNTAIDSIEKGVRAVVILDGSIQNACLLELFTDHGVGTLIRKELN
;
A
#
# COMPACT_ATOMS: atom_id res chain seq x y z
N GLU A 1 12.47 -11.90 7.38
CA GLU A 1 12.96 -13.00 6.53
C GLU A 1 13.64 -12.44 5.29
N LYS A 2 14.75 -13.08 4.85
CA LYS A 2 15.47 -12.70 3.64
C LYS A 2 14.62 -13.03 2.41
N ASP A 3 14.40 -12.05 1.50
CA ASP A 3 13.54 -12.24 0.34
C ASP A 3 14.19 -13.14 -0.72
N ASN A 4 15.32 -12.67 -1.29
CA ASN A 4 16.08 -13.40 -2.29
C ASN A 4 17.58 -13.31 -1.92
N PRO A 5 18.29 -14.46 -1.75
CA PRO A 5 19.71 -14.46 -1.41
C PRO A 5 20.59 -13.65 -2.38
N GLU A 6 20.22 -13.57 -3.64
CA GLU A 6 20.96 -12.83 -4.67
C GLU A 6 20.83 -11.31 -4.53
N LEU A 7 19.78 -10.81 -3.86
CA LEU A 7 19.56 -9.40 -3.61
C LEU A 7 20.28 -8.86 -2.35
N GLY A 8 21.12 -9.68 -1.70
CA GLY A 8 21.86 -9.28 -0.51
C GLY A 8 20.96 -9.10 0.71
N TYR A 9 21.03 -7.95 1.36
CA TYR A 9 20.27 -7.64 2.58
C TYR A 9 18.87 -7.06 2.28
N VAL A 10 18.13 -7.73 1.42
CA VAL A 10 16.71 -7.45 1.15
C VAL A 10 15.84 -8.47 1.85
N GLY A 11 14.77 -8.02 2.53
CA GLY A 11 13.91 -8.89 3.32
C GLY A 11 12.43 -8.63 3.13
N LYS A 12 11.63 -9.56 3.64
CA LYS A 12 10.18 -9.43 3.79
C LYS A 12 9.80 -9.41 5.27
N PRO A 13 8.88 -8.54 5.70
CA PRO A 13 8.40 -8.53 7.06
C PRO A 13 7.52 -9.77 7.30
N ILE A 14 7.81 -10.53 8.35
CA ILE A 14 7.02 -11.69 8.79
C ILE A 14 6.18 -11.37 10.02
N HIS A 15 6.62 -10.40 10.81
CA HIS A 15 5.93 -9.97 12.03
C HIS A 15 6.05 -8.46 12.20
N ILE A 16 4.96 -7.82 12.61
CA ILE A 16 4.91 -6.41 12.99
C ILE A 16 4.49 -6.31 14.46
N ASN A 17 5.35 -5.72 15.26
CA ASN A 17 5.00 -5.36 16.63
C ASN A 17 4.13 -4.10 16.63
N THR A 18 2.81 -4.28 16.65
CA THR A 18 1.84 -3.17 16.62
C THR A 18 1.77 -2.41 17.92
N LYS A 19 2.20 -3.00 19.05
CA LYS A 19 2.08 -2.40 20.38
C LYS A 19 2.74 -1.02 20.47
N LEU A 20 3.96 -0.89 19.93
CA LEU A 20 4.65 0.41 19.93
C LEU A 20 3.90 1.44 19.08
N ILE A 21 3.44 1.04 17.89
CA ILE A 21 2.73 1.92 16.97
C ILE A 21 1.42 2.40 17.59
N THR A 22 0.62 1.48 18.15
CA THR A 22 -0.65 1.84 18.82
C THR A 22 -0.40 2.72 20.03
N THR A 23 0.60 2.43 20.85
CA THR A 23 0.95 3.27 22.00
C THR A 23 1.31 4.71 21.57
N LEU A 24 2.06 4.89 20.50
CA LEU A 24 2.40 6.21 19.99
C LEU A 24 1.14 6.95 19.50
N VAL A 25 0.31 6.29 18.71
CA VAL A 25 -0.94 6.88 18.18
C VAL A 25 -1.92 7.24 19.30
N GLU A 26 -2.08 6.39 20.30
CA GLU A 26 -2.94 6.65 21.49
C GLU A 26 -2.45 7.84 22.35
N ASN A 27 -1.20 8.25 22.19
CA ASN A 27 -0.61 9.41 22.83
C ASN A 27 -0.40 10.60 21.86
N ASP A 28 -1.19 10.67 20.80
CA ASP A 28 -1.22 11.78 19.82
C ASP A 28 0.09 11.96 19.01
N PHE A 29 0.95 10.92 18.94
CA PHE A 29 2.12 10.94 18.05
C PHE A 29 1.75 10.41 16.67
N ILE A 30 2.43 10.92 15.64
CA ILE A 30 2.39 10.41 14.28
C ILE A 30 3.67 9.58 14.04
N PRO A 31 3.60 8.24 14.07
CA PRO A 31 4.79 7.40 13.84
C PRO A 31 5.28 7.54 12.39
N VAL A 32 6.56 7.82 12.22
CA VAL A 32 7.23 7.75 10.91
C VAL A 32 8.14 6.53 10.92
N ILE A 33 7.89 5.58 10.01
CA ILE A 33 8.52 4.26 10.02
C ILE A 33 9.36 4.09 8.75
N SER A 34 10.66 3.85 8.92
CA SER A 34 11.53 3.46 7.81
C SER A 34 11.27 2.00 7.39
N PRO A 35 11.37 1.66 6.09
CA PRO A 35 11.16 0.30 5.61
C PRO A 35 12.41 -0.57 5.85
N ILE A 36 12.76 -0.75 7.11
CA ILE A 36 13.91 -1.52 7.58
C ILE A 36 13.41 -2.53 8.61
N GLY A 37 13.87 -3.77 8.52
CA GLY A 37 13.56 -4.83 9.48
C GLY A 37 14.81 -5.50 10.00
N THR A 38 14.69 -6.19 11.13
CA THR A 38 15.77 -7.02 11.70
C THR A 38 15.30 -8.46 11.86
N ASN A 39 16.21 -9.41 11.77
CA ASN A 39 15.96 -10.80 12.18
C ASN A 39 16.33 -11.01 13.66
N GLU A 40 16.19 -12.24 14.15
CA GLU A 40 16.49 -12.60 15.54
C GLU A 40 17.98 -12.49 15.84
N GLU A 41 18.85 -12.63 14.84
CA GLU A 41 20.30 -12.48 14.95
C GLU A 41 20.74 -11.01 14.95
N GLY A 42 19.82 -10.06 14.77
CA GLY A 42 20.09 -8.63 14.74
C GLY A 42 20.60 -8.11 13.39
N GLU A 43 20.60 -8.91 12.35
CA GLU A 43 20.92 -8.45 10.99
C GLU A 43 19.82 -7.55 10.46
N THR A 44 20.20 -6.48 9.75
CA THR A 44 19.29 -5.48 9.20
C THR A 44 19.04 -5.72 7.72
N PHE A 45 17.79 -5.61 7.32
CA PHE A 45 17.33 -5.80 5.95
C PHE A 45 16.58 -4.57 5.44
N ASN A 46 16.87 -4.18 4.21
CA ASN A 46 16.03 -3.26 3.46
C ASN A 46 14.74 -3.97 3.03
N ILE A 47 13.62 -3.30 3.15
CA ILE A 47 12.30 -3.84 2.77
C ILE A 47 11.67 -2.90 1.75
N ASN A 48 11.00 -3.44 0.74
CA ASN A 48 10.25 -2.61 -0.18
C ASN A 48 9.20 -1.78 0.58
N ALA A 49 9.14 -0.47 0.32
CA ALA A 49 8.30 0.46 1.08
C ALA A 49 6.80 0.15 0.96
N ASP A 50 6.31 -0.22 -0.24
CA ASP A 50 4.90 -0.59 -0.44
C ASP A 50 4.58 -1.87 0.36
N THR A 51 5.49 -2.86 0.35
CA THR A 51 5.35 -4.10 1.12
C THR A 51 5.32 -3.83 2.63
N MET A 52 6.21 -2.97 3.13
CA MET A 52 6.23 -2.59 4.54
C MET A 52 4.94 -1.88 4.93
N ALA A 53 4.52 -0.88 4.14
CA ALA A 53 3.29 -0.11 4.38
C ALA A 53 2.05 -1.02 4.38
N GLY A 54 1.93 -1.92 3.40
CA GLY A 54 0.83 -2.89 3.32
C GLY A 54 0.82 -3.86 4.51
N THR A 55 2.00 -4.32 4.96
CA THR A 55 2.10 -5.23 6.11
C THR A 55 1.72 -4.53 7.41
N ILE A 56 2.18 -3.31 7.64
CA ILE A 56 1.82 -2.51 8.81
C ILE A 56 0.31 -2.21 8.81
N ALA A 57 -0.24 -1.73 7.68
CA ALA A 57 -1.67 -1.44 7.56
C ALA A 57 -2.53 -2.68 7.82
N SER A 58 -2.11 -3.84 7.34
CA SER A 58 -2.79 -5.12 7.58
C SER A 58 -2.75 -5.53 9.05
N ALA A 59 -1.58 -5.39 9.70
CA ALA A 59 -1.41 -5.72 11.12
C ALA A 59 -2.27 -4.81 12.02
N LEU A 60 -2.41 -3.54 11.67
CA LEU A 60 -3.24 -2.56 12.37
C LEU A 60 -4.73 -2.62 12.00
N LYS A 61 -5.12 -3.40 10.99
CA LYS A 61 -6.47 -3.39 10.42
C LYS A 61 -6.92 -1.98 10.04
N ALA A 62 -6.03 -1.28 9.35
CA ALA A 62 -6.23 0.13 9.03
C ALA A 62 -7.50 0.36 8.19
N ASP A 63 -8.19 1.47 8.46
CA ASP A 63 -9.34 1.87 7.65
C ASP A 63 -8.93 2.22 6.22
N ARG A 64 -7.73 2.80 6.05
CA ARG A 64 -7.22 3.21 4.74
C ARG A 64 -5.70 3.14 4.68
N LEU A 65 -5.19 2.61 3.57
CA LEU A 65 -3.79 2.67 3.19
C LEU A 65 -3.66 3.60 1.96
N LEU A 66 -2.78 4.59 2.03
CA LEU A 66 -2.46 5.47 0.91
C LEU A 66 -1.08 5.10 0.35
N LEU A 67 -1.03 4.68 -0.92
CA LEU A 67 0.20 4.40 -1.66
C LEU A 67 0.49 5.57 -2.59
N LEU A 68 1.46 6.39 -2.23
CA LEU A 68 1.88 7.53 -3.04
C LEU A 68 2.84 7.05 -4.14
N THR A 69 2.62 7.54 -5.35
CA THR A 69 3.39 7.19 -6.54
C THR A 69 3.59 8.42 -7.42
N ASP A 70 4.22 8.27 -8.56
CA ASP A 70 4.46 9.31 -9.57
C ASP A 70 3.41 9.31 -10.69
N VAL A 71 2.33 8.55 -10.53
CA VAL A 71 1.22 8.49 -11.49
C VAL A 71 -0.12 8.74 -10.81
N SER A 72 -1.09 9.25 -11.56
CA SER A 72 -2.40 9.69 -11.04
C SER A 72 -3.30 8.58 -10.47
N GLY A 73 -2.87 7.32 -10.55
CA GLY A 73 -3.62 6.14 -10.14
C GLY A 73 -3.64 5.05 -11.22
N VAL A 74 -4.51 4.07 -11.07
CA VAL A 74 -4.71 2.98 -12.04
C VAL A 74 -5.46 3.50 -13.25
N LYS A 75 -5.02 3.12 -14.46
CA LYS A 75 -5.65 3.50 -15.72
C LYS A 75 -6.39 2.31 -16.36
N ASP A 76 -7.48 2.59 -17.04
CA ASP A 76 -8.19 1.64 -17.88
C ASP A 76 -7.48 1.44 -19.25
N LYS A 77 -8.05 0.56 -20.09
CA LYS A 77 -7.53 0.28 -21.45
C LYS A 77 -7.48 1.49 -22.40
N ASN A 78 -8.20 2.57 -22.07
CA ASN A 78 -8.22 3.82 -22.84
C ASN A 78 -7.25 4.88 -22.26
N GLY A 79 -6.50 4.51 -21.21
CA GLY A 79 -5.59 5.42 -20.51
C GLY A 79 -6.30 6.38 -19.54
N LYS A 80 -7.61 6.24 -19.33
CA LYS A 80 -8.37 7.06 -18.38
C LYS A 80 -8.18 6.53 -16.96
N LYS A 81 -7.95 7.44 -16.00
CA LYS A 81 -7.86 7.08 -14.57
C LYS A 81 -9.16 6.44 -14.09
N ILE A 82 -9.04 5.32 -13.40
CA ILE A 82 -10.13 4.65 -12.69
C ILE A 82 -10.24 5.31 -11.30
N GLU A 83 -11.40 5.86 -10.97
CA GLU A 83 -11.63 6.49 -9.67
C GLU A 83 -11.85 5.48 -8.56
N ARG A 84 -12.59 4.40 -8.85
CA ARG A 84 -12.91 3.33 -7.91
C ARG A 84 -12.87 1.99 -8.62
N ALA A 85 -12.32 0.97 -7.96
CA ALA A 85 -12.30 -0.39 -8.44
C ALA A 85 -12.45 -1.40 -7.30
N SER A 86 -13.05 -2.54 -7.58
CA SER A 86 -12.99 -3.70 -6.71
C SER A 86 -11.68 -4.47 -6.89
N THR A 87 -11.31 -5.30 -5.91
CA THR A 87 -10.14 -6.18 -6.05
C THR A 87 -10.27 -7.11 -7.27
N GLU A 88 -11.46 -7.56 -7.58
CA GLU A 88 -11.71 -8.45 -8.73
C GLU A 88 -11.54 -7.71 -10.07
N GLU A 89 -11.98 -6.46 -10.16
CA GLU A 89 -11.73 -5.62 -11.35
C GLU A 89 -10.25 -5.39 -11.57
N ILE A 90 -9.48 -5.10 -10.51
CA ILE A 90 -8.02 -4.95 -10.60
C ILE A 90 -7.37 -6.27 -11.07
N LYS A 91 -7.75 -7.42 -10.49
CA LYS A 91 -7.25 -8.73 -10.92
C LYS A 91 -7.55 -9.00 -12.41
N LYS A 92 -8.74 -8.60 -12.89
CA LYS A 92 -9.10 -8.69 -14.29
C LYS A 92 -8.22 -7.81 -15.18
N LEU A 93 -7.98 -6.55 -14.80
CA LEU A 93 -7.11 -5.63 -15.55
C LEU A 93 -5.66 -6.13 -15.64
N ILE A 94 -5.16 -6.81 -14.59
CA ILE A 94 -3.85 -7.48 -14.63
C ILE A 94 -3.87 -8.62 -15.66
N LYS A 95 -4.88 -9.49 -15.63
CA LYS A 95 -5.01 -10.62 -16.57
C LYS A 95 -5.15 -10.17 -18.02
N GLU A 96 -5.79 -9.03 -18.27
CA GLU A 96 -5.97 -8.42 -19.58
C GLU A 96 -4.76 -7.61 -20.05
N ASP A 97 -3.65 -7.63 -19.30
CA ASP A 97 -2.39 -6.90 -19.60
C ASP A 97 -2.61 -5.37 -19.75
N VAL A 98 -3.63 -4.82 -19.06
CA VAL A 98 -3.89 -3.38 -18.97
C VAL A 98 -3.01 -2.74 -17.90
N ILE A 99 -2.88 -3.40 -16.74
CA ILE A 99 -1.96 -3.00 -15.67
C ILE A 99 -0.63 -3.70 -15.89
N LYS A 100 0.45 -2.92 -15.99
CA LYS A 100 1.81 -3.40 -16.34
C LYS A 100 2.88 -2.84 -15.41
N ASP A 101 4.07 -3.40 -15.55
CA ASP A 101 5.33 -2.91 -14.99
C ASP A 101 5.26 -2.51 -13.51
N GLY A 102 5.72 -1.32 -13.19
CA GLY A 102 5.80 -0.79 -11.82
C GLY A 102 4.46 -0.63 -11.10
N MET A 103 3.32 -0.69 -11.80
CA MET A 103 2.00 -0.65 -11.17
C MET A 103 1.59 -2.02 -10.58
N ILE A 104 2.07 -3.13 -11.17
CA ILE A 104 1.74 -4.49 -10.70
C ILE A 104 2.08 -4.70 -9.21
N PRO A 105 3.30 -4.39 -8.72
CA PRO A 105 3.62 -4.53 -7.29
C PRO A 105 2.68 -3.72 -6.38
N LYS A 106 2.30 -2.51 -6.79
CA LYS A 106 1.42 -1.62 -6.00
C LYS A 106 0.00 -2.16 -5.90
N VAL A 107 -0.58 -2.60 -7.01
CA VAL A 107 -1.93 -3.18 -6.98
C VAL A 107 -1.95 -4.54 -6.28
N ASN A 108 -0.89 -5.33 -6.36
CA ASN A 108 -0.76 -6.57 -5.59
C ASN A 108 -0.70 -6.27 -4.09
N THR A 109 0.11 -5.29 -3.66
CA THR A 109 0.13 -4.83 -2.27
C THR A 109 -1.26 -4.35 -1.82
N ALA A 110 -2.00 -3.64 -2.69
CA ALA A 110 -3.36 -3.20 -2.38
C ALA A 110 -4.31 -4.39 -2.18
N ILE A 111 -4.31 -5.36 -3.09
CA ILE A 111 -5.15 -6.58 -3.01
C ILE A 111 -4.81 -7.35 -1.74
N ASP A 112 -3.53 -7.66 -1.51
CA ASP A 112 -3.07 -8.41 -0.33
C ASP A 112 -3.45 -7.72 0.98
N SER A 113 -3.34 -6.39 1.05
CA SER A 113 -3.71 -5.62 2.23
C SER A 113 -5.21 -5.69 2.51
N ILE A 114 -6.05 -5.59 1.47
CA ILE A 114 -7.51 -5.69 1.60
C ILE A 114 -7.91 -7.10 2.02
N GLU A 115 -7.33 -8.14 1.42
CA GLU A 115 -7.58 -9.54 1.79
C GLU A 115 -7.19 -9.82 3.26
N LYS A 116 -6.18 -9.11 3.78
CA LYS A 116 -5.74 -9.18 5.19
C LYS A 116 -6.50 -8.23 6.13
N GLY A 117 -7.53 -7.53 5.65
CA GLY A 117 -8.48 -6.79 6.47
C GLY A 117 -8.34 -5.27 6.49
N VAL A 118 -7.51 -4.67 5.63
CA VAL A 118 -7.56 -3.22 5.36
C VAL A 118 -8.86 -2.92 4.60
N ARG A 119 -9.62 -1.90 5.03
CA ARG A 119 -10.94 -1.60 4.43
C ARG A 119 -10.85 -1.02 3.02
N ALA A 120 -9.82 -0.21 2.76
CA ALA A 120 -9.59 0.39 1.45
C ALA A 120 -8.12 0.73 1.26
N VAL A 121 -7.66 0.67 0.01
CA VAL A 121 -6.35 1.15 -0.40
C VAL A 121 -6.54 2.20 -1.50
N VAL A 122 -5.78 3.29 -1.44
CA VAL A 122 -5.78 4.31 -2.50
C VAL A 122 -4.38 4.40 -3.09
N ILE A 123 -4.30 4.35 -4.41
CA ILE A 123 -3.09 4.65 -5.17
C ILE A 123 -3.25 6.04 -5.75
N LEU A 124 -2.36 6.98 -5.38
CA LEU A 124 -2.48 8.38 -5.73
C LEU A 124 -1.14 9.03 -6.08
N ASP A 125 -1.20 10.11 -6.85
CA ASP A 125 -0.03 10.88 -7.23
C ASP A 125 0.47 11.72 -6.06
N GLY A 126 1.67 11.38 -5.55
CA GLY A 126 2.32 12.09 -4.46
C GLY A 126 2.88 13.46 -4.84
N SER A 127 2.95 13.80 -6.14
CA SER A 127 3.39 15.13 -6.61
C SER A 127 2.30 16.19 -6.51
N ILE A 128 1.03 15.78 -6.36
CA ILE A 128 -0.09 16.71 -6.18
C ILE A 128 0.03 17.35 -4.79
N GLN A 129 0.00 18.67 -4.76
CA GLN A 129 0.05 19.41 -3.50
C GLN A 129 -1.14 19.02 -2.60
N ASN A 130 -0.85 18.66 -1.35
CA ASN A 130 -1.84 18.21 -0.37
C ASN A 130 -2.65 16.96 -0.79
N ALA A 131 -2.10 16.10 -1.64
CA ALA A 131 -2.78 14.91 -2.17
C ALA A 131 -3.48 14.07 -1.10
N CYS A 132 -2.81 13.80 0.04
CA CYS A 132 -3.39 13.04 1.15
C CYS A 132 -4.61 13.74 1.77
N LEU A 133 -4.54 15.08 1.95
CA LEU A 133 -5.66 15.84 2.50
C LEU A 133 -6.84 15.87 1.54
N LEU A 134 -6.58 16.07 0.24
CA LEU A 134 -7.61 16.03 -0.79
C LEU A 134 -8.29 14.66 -0.84
N GLU A 135 -7.52 13.58 -0.77
CA GLU A 135 -8.06 12.22 -0.79
C GLU A 135 -8.88 11.88 0.47
N LEU A 136 -8.46 12.36 1.64
CA LEU A 136 -9.11 11.99 2.90
C LEU A 136 -10.30 12.87 3.26
N PHE A 137 -10.31 14.14 2.83
CA PHE A 137 -11.25 15.15 3.33
C PHE A 137 -12.12 15.78 2.23
N THR A 138 -12.08 15.26 0.99
CA THR A 138 -12.98 15.71 -0.08
C THR A 138 -13.79 14.56 -0.67
N ASP A 139 -14.96 14.88 -1.23
CA ASP A 139 -15.85 13.90 -1.85
C ASP A 139 -15.28 13.28 -3.13
N HIS A 140 -14.40 14.02 -3.80
CA HIS A 140 -13.74 13.63 -5.04
C HIS A 140 -12.26 13.41 -4.77
N GLY A 141 -11.88 12.20 -4.34
CA GLY A 141 -10.48 11.84 -4.15
C GLY A 141 -9.62 12.02 -5.41
N VAL A 142 -8.31 12.12 -5.21
CA VAL A 142 -7.36 12.36 -6.32
C VAL A 142 -6.76 11.09 -6.92
N GLY A 143 -6.92 9.95 -6.24
CA GLY A 143 -6.34 8.66 -6.60
C GLY A 143 -7.33 7.66 -7.20
N THR A 144 -6.92 6.38 -7.19
CA THR A 144 -7.78 5.21 -7.43
C THR A 144 -8.05 4.52 -6.11
N LEU A 145 -9.29 4.53 -5.67
CA LEU A 145 -9.76 3.82 -4.48
C LEU A 145 -10.03 2.35 -4.82
N ILE A 146 -9.39 1.43 -4.10
CA ILE A 146 -9.58 -0.02 -4.25
C ILE A 146 -10.24 -0.55 -2.98
N ARG A 147 -11.29 -1.35 -3.14
CA ARG A 147 -12.00 -2.05 -2.06
C ARG A 147 -12.27 -3.49 -2.45
N LYS A 148 -12.69 -4.30 -1.47
CA LYS A 148 -13.10 -5.67 -1.75
C LYS A 148 -14.27 -5.70 -2.72
N GLU A 149 -15.30 -4.87 -2.46
CA GLU A 149 -16.50 -4.70 -3.27
C GLU A 149 -16.83 -3.21 -3.37
N LEU A 150 -17.43 -2.81 -4.48
CA LEU A 150 -17.95 -1.45 -4.67
C LEU A 150 -19.45 -1.47 -4.26
N ASN A 151 -19.72 -0.98 -3.06
CA ASN A 151 -21.09 -0.69 -2.61
C ASN A 151 -21.46 0.75 -2.95
#